data_e0b77bd288b0bdc1624dc9c4d193a7db
#
_entry.id   e0b77bd288b0bdc1624dc9c4d193a7db
#
_cell.length_a   1.000
_cell.length_b   1.000
_cell.length_c   1.000
_cell.angle_alpha   90.00
_cell.angle_beta   90.00
_cell.angle_gamma   90.00
#
_symmetry.space_group_name_H-M   'P 1'
#
loop_
_entity.id
_entity.type
_entity.pdbx_description
1 polymer ?
#
loop_
_entity_poly.entity_id
_entity_poly.type
_entity_poly.pdbx_seq_one_letter_code
_entity_poly.pdbx_strand_id
1 'polypeptide(L)'
;NLVLNRLSPDTALGGKITMDTDLAVRGMQPILESLSSLNEYSLADGIIQIAVARMVSAIKEISISKGFDPRDFTLVAYGGAGPMHAAFIADELEIPRVLVPLGPGNFAAFGSLISDNRRDYSLTRTICPRDCSIADILSTFTQLEDQGRKEFENYGIASDLTTTRRWAGMRYLGQSWELEVPISETIDSIETLEEAFY
;
A
#
# COMPACT_ATOMS: atom_id res chain seq x y z
N ASN A 1 8.21 -17.71 15.14
CA ASN A 1 8.03 -18.79 14.15
C ASN A 1 9.00 -19.96 14.38
N LEU A 2 10.29 -19.72 14.65
CA LEU A 2 11.28 -20.78 14.91
C LEU A 2 10.92 -21.60 16.16
N VAL A 3 10.66 -20.94 17.30
CA VAL A 3 10.23 -21.57 18.57
C VAL A 3 8.94 -22.37 18.42
N LEU A 4 8.06 -21.95 17.51
CA LEU A 4 6.78 -22.61 17.21
C LEU A 4 6.90 -23.71 16.15
N ASN A 5 8.11 -24.07 15.72
CA ASN A 5 8.37 -25.02 14.64
C ASN A 5 7.64 -24.72 13.30
N ARG A 6 7.28 -23.46 13.07
CA ARG A 6 6.69 -22.98 11.81
C ARG A 6 7.78 -22.66 10.77
N LEU A 7 9.03 -22.60 11.22
CA LEU A 7 10.21 -22.37 10.40
C LEU A 7 11.27 -23.40 10.85
N SER A 8 11.79 -24.20 9.91
CA SER A 8 12.81 -25.20 10.25
C SER A 8 14.17 -24.54 10.49
N PRO A 9 14.87 -24.88 11.59
CA PRO A 9 16.23 -24.41 11.83
C PRO A 9 17.22 -24.88 10.75
N ASP A 10 16.93 -26.00 10.09
CA ASP A 10 17.78 -26.54 9.02
C ASP A 10 17.68 -25.80 7.70
N THR A 11 16.68 -24.91 7.59
CA THR A 11 16.48 -24.10 6.39
C THR A 11 17.36 -22.86 6.46
N ALA A 12 18.45 -22.84 5.70
CA ALA A 12 19.29 -21.66 5.59
C ALA A 12 18.56 -20.51 4.87
N LEU A 13 18.36 -19.38 5.55
CA LEU A 13 17.78 -18.17 4.94
C LEU A 13 18.76 -17.58 3.91
N GLY A 14 18.30 -17.45 2.67
CA GLY A 14 19.14 -16.99 1.57
C GLY A 14 20.35 -17.91 1.29
N GLY A 15 20.29 -19.16 1.73
CA GLY A 15 21.34 -20.16 1.56
C GLY A 15 22.59 -19.97 2.44
N LYS A 16 22.59 -18.99 3.35
CA LYS A 16 23.78 -18.62 4.14
C LYS A 16 23.55 -18.43 5.63
N ILE A 17 22.34 -18.08 6.06
CA ILE A 17 22.04 -17.75 7.45
C ILE A 17 21.40 -18.98 8.09
N THR A 18 22.11 -19.61 9.02
CA THR A 18 21.56 -20.67 9.88
C THR A 18 20.78 -20.05 11.02
N MET A 19 19.70 -20.72 11.41
CA MET A 19 18.86 -20.26 12.52
C MET A 19 19.15 -21.12 13.75
N ASP A 20 19.16 -20.48 14.92
CA ASP A 20 19.42 -21.11 16.20
C ASP A 20 18.19 -20.91 17.11
N THR A 21 17.52 -22.01 17.43
CA THR A 21 16.34 -22.03 18.29
C THR A 21 16.67 -21.62 19.71
N ASP A 22 17.84 -22.04 20.24
CA ASP A 22 18.23 -21.70 21.60
C ASP A 22 18.56 -20.21 21.76
N LEU A 23 19.15 -19.62 20.72
CA LEU A 23 19.34 -18.17 20.68
C LEU A 23 18.01 -17.41 20.63
N ALA A 24 17.05 -17.93 19.87
CA ALA A 24 15.70 -17.33 19.78
C ALA A 24 14.99 -17.40 21.14
N VAL A 25 15.06 -18.53 21.86
CA VAL A 25 14.50 -18.67 23.21
C VAL A 25 15.21 -17.74 24.20
N ARG A 26 16.55 -17.72 24.18
CA ARG A 26 17.33 -16.79 25.03
C ARG A 26 16.98 -15.31 24.79
N GLY A 27 16.71 -14.94 23.55
CA GLY A 27 16.27 -13.57 23.21
C GLY A 27 14.92 -13.19 23.79
N MET A 28 14.08 -14.16 24.16
CA MET A 28 12.77 -13.94 24.79
C MET A 28 12.83 -13.91 26.33
N GLN A 29 13.92 -14.34 26.95
CA GLN A 29 14.05 -14.44 28.41
C GLN A 29 13.71 -13.15 29.18
N PRO A 30 14.18 -11.95 28.77
CA PRO A 30 13.84 -10.72 29.50
C PRO A 30 12.33 -10.43 29.56
N ILE A 31 11.59 -10.87 28.52
CA ILE A 31 10.12 -10.72 28.48
C ILE A 31 9.47 -11.78 29.36
N LEU A 32 9.95 -13.04 29.31
CA LEU A 32 9.44 -14.14 30.15
C LEU A 32 9.63 -13.85 31.62
N GLU A 33 10.76 -13.26 32.02
CA GLU A 33 11.01 -12.84 33.41
C GLU A 33 10.01 -11.80 33.90
N SER A 34 9.57 -10.92 33.02
CA SER A 34 8.56 -9.90 33.34
C SER A 34 7.12 -10.43 33.30
N LEU A 35 6.89 -11.53 32.58
CA LEU A 35 5.57 -12.15 32.37
C LEU A 35 5.57 -13.61 32.89
N SER A 36 5.74 -13.77 34.21
CA SER A 36 5.95 -15.05 34.89
C SER A 36 4.85 -16.11 34.68
N SER A 37 3.71 -15.75 34.09
CA SER A 37 2.61 -16.67 33.75
C SER A 37 2.75 -17.32 32.38
N LEU A 38 3.70 -16.88 31.54
CA LEU A 38 3.89 -17.37 30.18
C LEU A 38 5.12 -18.29 30.12
N ASN A 39 5.02 -19.28 29.25
CA ASN A 39 6.18 -20.03 28.78
C ASN A 39 6.63 -19.54 27.40
N GLU A 40 7.76 -20.02 26.89
CA GLU A 40 8.33 -19.63 25.61
C GLU A 40 7.39 -19.85 24.42
N TYR A 41 6.61 -20.91 24.42
CA TYR A 41 5.64 -21.20 23.36
C TYR A 41 4.47 -20.21 23.38
N SER A 42 3.88 -19.98 24.58
CA SER A 42 2.77 -19.02 24.73
C SER A 42 3.20 -17.59 24.41
N LEU A 43 4.42 -17.21 24.80
CA LEU A 43 4.98 -15.91 24.44
C LEU A 43 5.20 -15.79 22.92
N ALA A 44 5.83 -16.81 22.31
CA ALA A 44 6.08 -16.83 20.87
C ALA A 44 4.77 -16.76 20.06
N ASP A 45 3.74 -17.50 20.48
CA ASP A 45 2.44 -17.48 19.81
C ASP A 45 1.74 -16.11 20.00
N GLY A 46 1.76 -15.55 21.21
CA GLY A 46 1.23 -14.22 21.48
C GLY A 46 1.90 -13.13 20.65
N ILE A 47 3.21 -13.19 20.44
CA ILE A 47 3.93 -12.26 19.55
C ILE A 47 3.38 -12.34 18.11
N ILE A 48 3.16 -13.55 17.60
CA ILE A 48 2.61 -13.76 16.25
C ILE A 48 1.17 -13.26 16.17
N GLN A 49 0.34 -13.55 17.17
CA GLN A 49 -1.05 -13.08 17.21
C GLN A 49 -1.12 -11.53 17.20
N ILE A 50 -0.28 -10.84 17.97
CA ILE A 50 -0.22 -9.38 17.97
C ILE A 50 0.23 -8.86 16.59
N ALA A 51 1.22 -9.50 15.97
CA ALA A 51 1.68 -9.10 14.63
C ALA A 51 0.57 -9.28 13.59
N VAL A 52 -0.15 -10.41 13.61
CA VAL A 52 -1.29 -10.68 12.72
C VAL A 52 -2.41 -9.66 12.95
N ALA A 53 -2.79 -9.38 14.21
CA ALA A 53 -3.82 -8.41 14.54
C ALA A 53 -3.49 -7.01 14.01
N ARG A 54 -2.22 -6.58 14.08
CA ARG A 54 -1.78 -5.29 13.51
C ARG A 54 -1.85 -5.26 11.99
N MET A 55 -1.44 -6.35 11.32
CA MET A 55 -1.54 -6.47 9.86
C MET A 55 -3.01 -6.48 9.39
N VAL A 56 -3.88 -7.20 10.10
CA VAL A 56 -5.32 -7.21 9.88
C VAL A 56 -5.92 -5.81 10.01
N SER A 57 -5.54 -5.07 11.07
CA SER A 57 -6.01 -3.68 11.25
C SER A 57 -5.60 -2.78 10.09
N ALA A 58 -4.37 -2.88 9.61
CA ALA A 58 -3.89 -2.09 8.48
C ALA A 58 -4.65 -2.45 7.17
N ILE A 59 -4.95 -3.74 6.95
CA ILE A 59 -5.76 -4.16 5.79
C ILE A 59 -7.19 -3.62 5.89
N LYS A 60 -7.81 -3.67 7.08
CA LYS A 60 -9.15 -3.11 7.30
C LYS A 60 -9.20 -1.61 7.00
N GLU A 61 -8.16 -0.87 7.36
CA GLU A 61 -8.07 0.56 7.09
C GLU A 61 -8.04 0.89 5.58
N ILE A 62 -7.34 0.10 4.78
CA ILE A 62 -7.25 0.33 3.32
C ILE A 62 -8.37 -0.35 2.51
N SER A 63 -9.19 -1.20 3.13
CA SER A 63 -10.30 -1.90 2.49
C SER A 63 -11.66 -1.49 3.08
N ILE A 64 -12.01 -1.99 4.26
CA ILE A 64 -13.33 -1.78 4.89
C ILE A 64 -13.62 -0.30 5.10
N SER A 65 -12.64 0.47 5.56
CA SER A 65 -12.79 1.92 5.75
C SER A 65 -13.05 2.68 4.44
N LYS A 66 -12.74 2.05 3.29
CA LYS A 66 -13.02 2.57 1.95
C LYS A 66 -14.24 1.92 1.30
N GLY A 67 -14.97 1.09 2.03
CA GLY A 67 -16.20 0.42 1.55
C GLY A 67 -15.98 -0.88 0.80
N PHE A 68 -14.76 -1.44 0.81
CA PHE A 68 -14.46 -2.72 0.17
C PHE A 68 -14.56 -3.87 1.18
N ASP A 69 -15.20 -4.97 0.78
CA ASP A 69 -15.23 -6.20 1.57
C ASP A 69 -13.99 -7.07 1.25
N PRO A 70 -13.10 -7.35 2.24
CA PRO A 70 -11.93 -8.19 2.01
C PRO A 70 -12.25 -9.59 1.46
N ARG A 71 -13.43 -10.12 1.73
CA ARG A 71 -13.87 -11.45 1.28
C ARG A 71 -14.02 -11.57 -0.24
N ASP A 72 -14.19 -10.45 -0.93
CA ASP A 72 -14.29 -10.40 -2.39
C ASP A 72 -12.92 -10.45 -3.08
N PHE A 73 -11.83 -10.35 -2.30
CA PHE A 73 -10.47 -10.24 -2.83
C PHE A 73 -9.64 -11.52 -2.66
N THR A 74 -8.48 -11.52 -3.28
CA THR A 74 -7.43 -12.50 -3.06
C THR A 74 -6.27 -11.82 -2.33
N LEU A 75 -5.82 -12.40 -1.22
CA LEU A 75 -4.65 -11.91 -0.51
C LEU A 75 -3.38 -12.33 -1.25
N VAL A 76 -2.65 -11.37 -1.79
CA VAL A 76 -1.33 -11.63 -2.40
C VAL A 76 -0.24 -11.42 -1.37
N ALA A 77 0.45 -12.49 -0.98
CA ALA A 77 1.48 -12.45 0.05
C ALA A 77 2.88 -12.60 -0.56
N TYR A 78 3.70 -11.58 -0.41
CA TYR A 78 5.07 -11.55 -0.90
C TYR A 78 6.03 -10.89 0.10
N GLY A 79 7.32 -10.82 -0.25
CA GLY A 79 8.38 -10.44 0.67
C GLY A 79 8.94 -11.62 1.44
N GLY A 80 9.93 -11.38 2.31
CA GLY A 80 10.60 -12.44 3.07
C GLY A 80 9.70 -13.12 4.10
N ALA A 81 8.90 -12.35 4.85
CA ALA A 81 8.06 -12.84 5.94
C ALA A 81 6.56 -12.83 5.64
N GLY A 82 6.11 -12.12 4.59
CA GLY A 82 4.69 -12.02 4.23
C GLY A 82 3.98 -13.38 4.14
N PRO A 83 4.48 -14.34 3.38
CA PRO A 83 3.86 -15.65 3.23
C PRO A 83 3.67 -16.43 4.53
N MET A 84 4.53 -16.21 5.54
CA MET A 84 4.45 -16.92 6.83
C MET A 84 3.22 -16.53 7.67
N HIS A 85 2.65 -15.34 7.42
CA HIS A 85 1.51 -14.81 8.16
C HIS A 85 0.21 -14.82 7.34
N ALA A 86 0.32 -15.07 6.04
CA ALA A 86 -0.79 -14.90 5.10
C ALA A 86 -2.02 -15.75 5.42
N ALA A 87 -1.83 -17.01 5.83
CA ALA A 87 -2.93 -17.89 6.19
C ALA A 87 -3.70 -17.38 7.43
N PHE A 88 -2.98 -16.90 8.45
CA PHE A 88 -3.61 -16.35 9.67
C PHE A 88 -4.36 -15.05 9.38
N ILE A 89 -3.82 -14.21 8.49
CA ILE A 89 -4.47 -12.96 8.07
C ILE A 89 -5.73 -13.28 7.26
N ALA A 90 -5.64 -14.23 6.35
CA ALA A 90 -6.77 -14.64 5.52
C ALA A 90 -7.90 -15.26 6.35
N ASP A 91 -7.55 -16.08 7.34
CA ASP A 91 -8.51 -16.68 8.28
C ASP A 91 -9.24 -15.60 9.10
N GLU A 92 -8.49 -14.65 9.66
CA GLU A 92 -9.04 -13.55 10.47
C GLU A 92 -9.93 -12.57 9.66
N LEU A 93 -9.67 -12.39 8.37
CA LEU A 93 -10.42 -11.53 7.46
C LEU A 93 -11.43 -12.29 6.61
N GLU A 94 -11.55 -13.61 6.80
CA GLU A 94 -12.39 -14.49 5.97
C GLU A 94 -12.10 -14.40 4.46
N ILE A 95 -10.82 -14.09 4.10
CA ILE A 95 -10.40 -14.02 2.70
C ILE A 95 -10.28 -15.44 2.13
N PRO A 96 -11.03 -15.79 1.08
CA PRO A 96 -11.15 -17.18 0.63
C PRO A 96 -9.90 -17.70 -0.11
N ARG A 97 -9.01 -16.80 -0.54
CA ARG A 97 -7.86 -17.17 -1.37
C ARG A 97 -6.61 -16.41 -0.98
N VAL A 98 -5.51 -17.15 -0.87
CA VAL A 98 -4.16 -16.60 -0.69
C VAL A 98 -3.32 -17.00 -1.90
N LEU A 99 -2.67 -16.02 -2.52
CA LEU A 99 -1.72 -16.22 -3.62
C LEU A 99 -0.31 -15.88 -3.12
N VAL A 100 0.59 -16.85 -3.20
CA VAL A 100 2.02 -16.63 -2.99
C VAL A 100 2.71 -16.76 -4.35
N PRO A 101 3.25 -15.67 -4.91
CA PRO A 101 3.90 -15.71 -6.21
C PRO A 101 5.22 -16.51 -6.15
N LEU A 102 5.70 -16.95 -7.31
CA LEU A 102 7.02 -17.55 -7.43
C LEU A 102 8.10 -16.53 -7.03
N GLY A 103 9.03 -16.94 -6.17
CA GLY A 103 10.09 -16.06 -5.67
C GLY A 103 9.57 -14.89 -4.83
N PRO A 104 8.72 -15.12 -3.83
CA PRO A 104 8.02 -14.06 -3.10
C PRO A 104 8.97 -13.04 -2.47
N GLY A 105 10.18 -13.45 -2.06
CA GLY A 105 11.20 -12.56 -1.49
C GLY A 105 11.70 -11.47 -2.45
N ASN A 106 11.66 -11.73 -3.75
CA ASN A 106 12.13 -10.81 -4.80
C ASN A 106 10.98 -10.19 -5.62
N PHE A 107 9.73 -10.48 -5.25
CA PHE A 107 8.57 -10.07 -6.04
C PHE A 107 8.42 -8.55 -6.15
N ALA A 108 8.76 -7.81 -5.09
CA ALA A 108 8.78 -6.35 -5.13
C ALA A 108 9.81 -5.80 -6.13
N ALA A 109 11.01 -6.38 -6.16
CA ALA A 109 12.05 -6.00 -7.12
C ALA A 109 11.63 -6.32 -8.56
N PHE A 110 10.98 -7.47 -8.78
CA PHE A 110 10.39 -7.81 -10.08
C PHE A 110 9.31 -6.81 -10.49
N GLY A 111 8.41 -6.43 -9.56
CA GLY A 111 7.42 -5.39 -9.80
C GLY A 111 8.04 -4.06 -10.23
N SER A 112 9.13 -3.65 -9.57
CA SER A 112 9.86 -2.42 -9.93
C SER A 112 10.51 -2.47 -11.31
N LEU A 113 10.91 -3.66 -11.78
CA LEU A 113 11.48 -3.83 -13.12
C LEU A 113 10.46 -3.68 -14.25
N ILE A 114 9.21 -4.06 -14.00
CA ILE A 114 8.14 -4.06 -15.01
C ILE A 114 7.18 -2.89 -14.89
N SER A 115 7.32 -2.08 -13.83
CA SER A 115 6.45 -0.91 -13.64
C SER A 115 6.90 0.25 -14.52
N ASP A 116 5.93 0.98 -15.02
CA ASP A 116 6.19 2.23 -15.76
C ASP A 116 6.80 3.30 -14.83
N ASN A 117 7.55 4.20 -15.43
CA ASN A 117 8.02 5.39 -14.75
C ASN A 117 6.83 6.32 -14.50
N ARG A 118 6.49 6.55 -13.24
CA ARG A 118 5.43 7.46 -12.84
C ARG A 118 5.99 8.62 -12.02
N ARG A 119 5.47 9.81 -12.30
CA ARG A 119 5.67 11.03 -11.51
C ARG A 119 4.34 11.67 -11.23
N ASP A 120 4.13 12.04 -9.98
CA ASP A 120 2.93 12.74 -9.53
C ASP A 120 3.32 14.17 -9.16
N TYR A 121 2.58 15.14 -9.71
CA TYR A 121 2.73 16.56 -9.41
C TYR A 121 1.43 17.05 -8.80
N SER A 122 1.51 17.80 -7.73
CA SER A 122 0.33 18.35 -7.07
C SER A 122 0.52 19.81 -6.70
N LEU A 123 -0.56 20.56 -6.79
CA LEU A 123 -0.64 21.93 -6.32
C LEU A 123 -1.92 22.10 -5.51
N THR A 124 -1.79 22.50 -4.26
CA THR A 124 -2.95 22.77 -3.41
C THR A 124 -3.44 24.18 -3.67
N ARG A 125 -4.69 24.27 -4.17
CA ARG A 125 -5.44 25.53 -4.31
C ARG A 125 -6.84 25.33 -3.77
N THR A 126 -7.14 25.97 -2.65
CA THR A 126 -8.52 25.97 -2.13
C THR A 126 -9.29 27.05 -2.86
N ILE A 127 -10.11 26.67 -3.82
CA ILE A 127 -10.93 27.55 -4.64
C ILE A 127 -12.38 27.06 -4.64
N CYS A 128 -13.32 28.01 -4.68
CA CYS A 128 -14.70 27.70 -5.03
C CYS A 128 -14.83 27.82 -6.56
N PRO A 129 -15.37 26.81 -7.26
CA PRO A 129 -15.52 26.87 -8.72
C PRO A 129 -16.24 28.12 -9.22
N ARG A 130 -17.17 28.68 -8.43
CA ARG A 130 -17.92 29.90 -8.77
C ARG A 130 -17.08 31.17 -8.73
N ASP A 131 -15.91 31.14 -8.07
CA ASP A 131 -15.04 32.31 -7.88
C ASP A 131 -13.84 32.31 -8.83
N CYS A 132 -13.73 31.32 -9.75
CA CYS A 132 -12.64 31.21 -10.70
C CYS A 132 -13.16 30.83 -12.09
N SER A 133 -12.36 31.09 -13.11
CA SER A 133 -12.67 30.65 -14.47
C SER A 133 -12.16 29.21 -14.68
N ILE A 134 -12.83 28.46 -15.56
CA ILE A 134 -12.35 27.15 -15.99
C ILE A 134 -10.94 27.24 -16.58
N ALA A 135 -10.63 28.33 -17.29
CA ALA A 135 -9.32 28.59 -17.89
C ALA A 135 -8.20 28.64 -16.82
N ASP A 136 -8.47 29.23 -15.64
CA ASP A 136 -7.51 29.30 -14.54
C ASP A 136 -7.22 27.90 -13.97
N ILE A 137 -8.25 27.05 -13.86
CA ILE A 137 -8.11 25.65 -13.42
C ILE A 137 -7.29 24.86 -14.44
N LEU A 138 -7.66 24.93 -15.72
CA LEU A 138 -6.97 24.23 -16.78
C LEU A 138 -5.51 24.70 -16.95
N SER A 139 -5.24 26.00 -16.76
CA SER A 139 -3.87 26.53 -16.80
C SER A 139 -2.99 25.92 -15.70
N THR A 140 -3.56 25.65 -14.53
CA THR A 140 -2.85 24.96 -13.43
C THR A 140 -2.45 23.53 -13.83
N PHE A 141 -3.35 22.78 -14.45
CA PHE A 141 -3.03 21.44 -14.95
C PHE A 141 -1.94 21.51 -16.03
N THR A 142 -2.06 22.42 -16.99
CA THR A 142 -1.05 22.61 -18.03
C THR A 142 0.33 22.92 -17.45
N GLN A 143 0.39 23.76 -16.42
CA GLN A 143 1.67 24.06 -15.73
C GLN A 143 2.30 22.81 -15.11
N LEU A 144 1.50 21.96 -14.43
CA LEU A 144 1.98 20.72 -13.83
C LEU A 144 2.42 19.70 -14.90
N GLU A 145 1.67 19.59 -15.98
CA GLU A 145 2.00 18.74 -17.12
C GLU A 145 3.30 19.14 -17.81
N ASP A 146 3.51 20.45 -18.03
CA ASP A 146 4.74 20.98 -18.61
C ASP A 146 5.94 20.75 -17.71
N GLN A 147 5.75 20.81 -16.39
CA GLN A 147 6.79 20.45 -15.44
C GLN A 147 7.16 18.97 -15.58
N GLY A 148 6.17 18.09 -15.62
CA GLY A 148 6.36 16.66 -15.79
C GLY A 148 7.03 16.32 -17.10
N ARG A 149 6.56 16.92 -18.21
CA ARG A 149 7.14 16.70 -19.54
C ARG A 149 8.61 17.08 -19.59
N LYS A 150 8.99 18.23 -19.05
CA LYS A 150 10.40 18.66 -18.98
C LYS A 150 11.25 17.70 -18.16
N GLU A 151 10.72 17.15 -17.06
CA GLU A 151 11.46 16.18 -16.25
C GLU A 151 11.71 14.87 -17.03
N PHE A 152 10.69 14.35 -17.72
CA PHE A 152 10.85 13.14 -18.55
C PHE A 152 11.81 13.36 -19.73
N GLU A 153 11.78 14.52 -20.37
CA GLU A 153 12.73 14.90 -21.42
C GLU A 153 14.19 14.91 -20.88
N ASN A 154 14.40 15.40 -19.65
CA ASN A 154 15.72 15.37 -19.00
C ASN A 154 16.22 13.94 -18.73
N TYR A 155 15.30 12.96 -18.58
CA TYR A 155 15.64 11.54 -18.50
C TYR A 155 15.78 10.86 -19.86
N GLY A 156 15.65 11.61 -20.97
CA GLY A 156 15.75 11.09 -22.33
C GLY A 156 14.48 10.33 -22.77
N ILE A 157 13.36 10.52 -22.10
CA ILE A 157 12.08 9.90 -22.46
C ILE A 157 11.34 10.88 -23.38
N ALA A 158 11.04 10.44 -24.60
CA ALA A 158 10.33 11.26 -25.57
C ALA A 158 8.87 11.50 -25.18
N SER A 159 8.34 12.67 -25.51
CA SER A 159 7.00 13.10 -25.09
C SER A 159 5.86 12.23 -25.66
N ASP A 160 6.06 11.60 -26.82
CA ASP A 160 5.13 10.64 -27.44
C ASP A 160 5.02 9.31 -26.67
N LEU A 161 5.97 9.01 -25.78
CA LEU A 161 5.97 7.85 -24.90
C LEU A 161 5.35 8.15 -23.52
N THR A 162 4.90 9.39 -23.28
CA THR A 162 4.33 9.81 -22.01
C THR A 162 2.82 10.00 -22.11
N THR A 163 2.13 9.65 -21.03
CA THR A 163 0.69 9.94 -20.89
C THR A 163 0.47 10.69 -19.59
N THR A 164 -0.45 11.64 -19.60
CA THR A 164 -0.85 12.39 -18.41
C THR A 164 -2.26 12.00 -17.98
N ARG A 165 -2.51 12.09 -16.68
CA ARG A 165 -3.85 11.95 -16.10
C ARG A 165 -4.04 13.07 -15.10
N ARG A 166 -5.21 13.70 -15.13
CA ARG A 166 -5.57 14.81 -14.25
C ARG A 166 -6.50 14.32 -13.16
N TRP A 167 -6.29 14.83 -11.95
CA TRP A 167 -7.14 14.58 -10.80
C TRP A 167 -7.33 15.86 -10.02
N ALA A 168 -8.54 16.08 -9.50
CA ALA A 168 -8.81 17.19 -8.59
C ALA A 168 -9.31 16.64 -7.26
N GLY A 169 -8.70 17.08 -6.15
CA GLY A 169 -9.25 16.88 -4.81
C GLY A 169 -10.46 17.79 -4.63
N MET A 170 -11.66 17.24 -4.63
CA MET A 170 -12.91 17.98 -4.52
C MET A 170 -13.67 17.64 -3.25
N ARG A 171 -14.35 18.61 -2.67
CA ARG A 171 -15.17 18.41 -1.46
C ARG A 171 -16.30 19.41 -1.40
N TYR A 172 -17.36 19.06 -0.67
CA TYR A 172 -18.38 20.06 -0.33
C TYR A 172 -17.83 21.10 0.66
N LEU A 173 -18.38 22.29 0.58
CA LEU A 173 -18.02 23.35 1.52
C LEU A 173 -18.29 22.92 2.97
N GLY A 174 -17.26 23.01 3.82
CA GLY A 174 -17.33 22.57 5.22
C GLY A 174 -16.94 21.11 5.48
N GLN A 175 -16.67 20.32 4.43
CA GLN A 175 -16.09 18.97 4.61
C GLN A 175 -14.58 19.04 4.82
N SER A 176 -14.06 18.12 5.65
CA SER A 176 -12.61 17.95 5.88
C SER A 176 -11.97 16.96 4.91
N TRP A 177 -12.75 16.07 4.31
CA TRP A 177 -12.29 15.03 3.39
C TRP A 177 -12.50 15.45 1.94
N GLU A 178 -11.53 15.19 1.11
CA GLU A 178 -11.57 15.41 -0.33
C GLU A 178 -11.72 14.06 -1.05
N LEU A 179 -12.48 14.06 -2.14
CA LEU A 179 -12.57 12.97 -3.07
C LEU A 179 -11.65 13.26 -4.26
N GLU A 180 -10.86 12.30 -4.68
CA GLU A 180 -10.07 12.39 -5.90
C GLU A 180 -10.99 12.16 -7.11
N VAL A 181 -11.25 13.20 -7.85
CA VAL A 181 -12.12 13.19 -9.04
C VAL A 181 -11.23 13.19 -10.29
N PRO A 182 -11.35 12.19 -11.18
CA PRO A 182 -10.62 12.21 -12.44
C PRO A 182 -11.15 13.31 -13.35
N ILE A 183 -10.23 14.10 -13.90
CA ILE A 183 -10.56 15.24 -14.77
C ILE A 183 -10.27 14.85 -16.22
N SER A 184 -11.33 14.81 -17.03
CA SER A 184 -11.21 14.54 -18.47
C SER A 184 -10.56 15.72 -19.18
N GLU A 185 -9.84 15.45 -20.27
CA GLU A 185 -9.33 16.49 -21.18
C GLU A 185 -10.46 17.29 -21.87
N THR A 186 -11.67 16.72 -21.88
CA THR A 186 -12.86 17.35 -22.51
C THR A 186 -13.63 18.30 -21.58
N ILE A 187 -13.16 18.50 -20.34
CA ILE A 187 -13.78 19.46 -19.42
C ILE A 187 -13.48 20.88 -19.93
N ASP A 188 -14.53 21.61 -20.26
CA ASP A 188 -14.48 22.95 -20.87
C ASP A 188 -15.26 24.01 -20.07
N SER A 189 -16.00 23.60 -19.04
CA SER A 189 -16.82 24.50 -18.22
C SER A 189 -16.81 24.11 -16.74
N ILE A 190 -17.24 25.04 -15.89
CA ILE A 190 -17.37 24.77 -14.44
C ILE A 190 -18.48 23.75 -14.20
N GLU A 191 -19.55 23.79 -14.99
CA GLU A 191 -20.68 22.88 -14.90
C GLU A 191 -20.24 21.43 -15.17
N THR A 192 -19.43 21.18 -16.21
CA THR A 192 -18.89 19.85 -16.53
C THR A 192 -17.88 19.38 -15.46
N LEU A 193 -17.17 20.29 -14.80
CA LEU A 193 -16.31 19.97 -13.67
C LEU A 193 -17.13 19.58 -12.42
N GLU A 194 -18.22 20.29 -12.14
CA GLU A 194 -19.14 19.96 -11.06
C GLU A 194 -19.84 18.60 -11.31
N GLU A 195 -20.27 18.33 -12.55
CA GLU A 195 -20.87 17.04 -12.94
C GLU A 195 -19.90 15.86 -12.73
N ALA A 196 -18.61 16.04 -12.93
CA ALA A 196 -17.62 15.00 -12.69
C ALA A 196 -17.50 14.63 -11.20
N PHE A 197 -17.94 15.50 -10.29
CA PHE A 197 -17.90 15.28 -8.83
C PHE A 197 -19.11 14.50 -8.32
N TYR A 198 -20.24 14.51 -9.04
CA TYR A 198 -21.47 13.82 -8.65
C TYR A 198 -21.60 12.42 -9.25
#